data_d40be31c912e69baf520d23110ab1bdd
#
_entry.id   d40be31c912e69baf520d23110ab1bdd
#
_cell.length_a   1.000
_cell.length_b   1.000
_cell.length_c   1.000
_cell.angle_alpha   90.00
_cell.angle_beta   90.00
_cell.angle_gamma   90.00
#
_symmetry.space_group_name_H-M   'P 1'
#
loop_
_entity.id
_entity.type
_entity.pdbx_description
1 polymer ?
#
loop_
_entity_poly.entity_id
_entity_poly.type
_entity_poly.pdbx_seq_one_letter_code
_entity_poly.pdbx_strand_id
1 'polypeptide(L)'
;ACTNYLKKTTNKQLFDSFNPVIKNSLNKVGASDAWTTVMSNYNKIPFVEKLGAVGVLNRKKYECFGQLPDVEDKKKYSDFIKKCRVLGKDIWNITGKKDVDIVFEHPGESTFPVSCYLVKTGGMVVICAGTSGYNLTMDARYIWMRQKRIQGSHFANLYQANQANEMMIQKLINPLMSECFQWDQIPFAHTKMMNNQHLPGNMAALVQAKKTGMKSLNELK
;
A
#
# COMPACT_ATOMS: atom_id res chain seq x y z
N ALA A 1 -0.63 0.35 4.76
CA ALA A 1 -0.50 1.58 5.56
C ALA A 1 0.46 2.59 4.93
N CYS A 2 1.54 2.16 4.26
CA CYS A 2 2.55 3.09 3.71
C CYS A 2 2.14 3.81 2.42
N THR A 3 1.15 3.34 1.69
CA THR A 3 0.71 3.93 0.41
C THR A 3 0.01 5.28 0.57
N ASN A 4 -0.35 5.65 1.78
CA ASN A 4 -1.27 6.75 2.03
C ASN A 4 -0.62 8.13 2.13
N TYR A 5 0.70 8.22 2.09
CA TYR A 5 1.41 9.46 2.41
C TYR A 5 1.89 10.29 1.23
N LEU A 6 1.81 9.75 0.03
CA LEU A 6 2.48 10.36 -1.13
C LEU A 6 1.76 11.57 -1.73
N LYS A 7 0.55 11.92 -1.32
CA LYS A 7 -0.26 12.89 -2.07
C LYS A 7 -0.27 14.33 -1.57
N LYS A 8 -0.06 14.62 -0.31
CA LYS A 8 -0.14 16.01 0.18
C LYS A 8 1.19 16.74 0.25
N THR A 9 2.21 16.04 -0.06
CA THR A 9 3.52 16.60 -0.05
C THR A 9 3.98 16.80 -1.49
N THR A 10 3.74 17.95 -2.03
CA THR A 10 4.72 18.68 -2.83
C THR A 10 6.09 18.64 -2.14
N ASN A 11 6.24 17.78 -1.16
CA ASN A 11 7.37 17.68 -0.31
C ASN A 11 8.32 16.62 -0.87
N LYS A 12 9.21 17.08 -1.74
CA LYS A 12 10.45 16.43 -2.12
C LYS A 12 11.11 15.72 -0.93
N GLN A 13 10.97 16.27 0.28
CA GLN A 13 11.50 15.73 1.52
C GLN A 13 10.85 14.41 1.96
N LEU A 14 9.55 14.20 1.72
CA LEU A 14 8.91 12.92 2.03
C LEU A 14 9.42 11.79 1.13
N PHE A 15 9.55 12.09 -0.15
CA PHE A 15 10.15 11.20 -1.13
C PHE A 15 11.60 10.88 -0.77
N ASP A 16 12.33 11.86 -0.25
CA ASP A 16 13.74 11.75 0.11
C ASP A 16 13.96 10.86 1.34
N SER A 17 12.95 10.70 2.20
CA SER A 17 13.01 9.83 3.37
C SER A 17 12.66 8.35 3.10
N PHE A 18 12.06 8.03 1.96
CA PHE A 18 11.87 6.64 1.56
C PHE A 18 13.18 5.99 1.13
N ASN A 19 13.23 4.65 1.24
CA ASN A 19 14.36 3.87 0.75
C ASN A 19 14.85 4.44 -0.60
N PRO A 20 16.14 4.75 -0.75
CA PRO A 20 16.69 5.36 -1.96
C PRO A 20 16.36 4.63 -3.26
N VAL A 21 16.16 3.31 -3.20
CA VAL A 21 15.75 2.49 -4.35
C VAL A 21 14.33 2.85 -4.79
N ILE A 22 13.39 2.99 -3.86
CA ILE A 22 12.01 3.39 -4.16
C ILE A 22 11.99 4.81 -4.70
N LYS A 23 12.70 5.74 -4.04
CA LYS A 23 12.85 7.13 -4.49
C LYS A 23 13.38 7.24 -5.92
N ASN A 24 14.49 6.59 -6.19
CA ASN A 24 15.10 6.60 -7.53
C ASN A 24 14.17 5.99 -8.58
N SER A 25 13.39 4.99 -8.20
CA SER A 25 12.43 4.34 -9.09
C SER A 25 11.22 5.23 -9.37
N LEU A 26 10.69 5.90 -8.35
CA LEU A 26 9.58 6.85 -8.48
C LEU A 26 9.98 8.04 -9.35
N ASN A 27 11.17 8.60 -9.14
CA ASN A 27 11.71 9.69 -9.95
C ASN A 27 11.93 9.28 -11.41
N LYS A 28 12.42 8.05 -11.66
CA LYS A 28 12.67 7.54 -13.01
C LYS A 28 11.39 7.26 -13.81
N VAL A 29 10.29 6.90 -13.15
CA VAL A 29 9.03 6.57 -13.85
C VAL A 29 8.09 7.77 -13.95
N GLY A 30 8.46 8.94 -13.43
CA GLY A 30 7.61 10.13 -13.48
C GLY A 30 6.26 9.87 -12.78
N ALA A 31 6.26 9.22 -11.61
CA ALA A 31 5.05 8.87 -10.90
C ALA A 31 4.18 10.11 -10.65
N SER A 32 2.90 10.03 -10.99
CA SER A 32 1.95 11.10 -10.72
C SER A 32 1.65 11.18 -9.22
N ASP A 33 1.34 12.37 -8.71
CA ASP A 33 0.96 12.58 -7.32
C ASP A 33 -0.38 11.92 -6.94
N ALA A 34 -1.04 11.26 -7.88
CA ALA A 34 -2.31 10.59 -7.67
C ALA A 34 -2.11 9.13 -7.27
N TRP A 35 -2.79 8.68 -6.23
CA TRP A 35 -2.80 7.30 -5.82
C TRP A 35 -4.22 6.78 -5.58
N THR A 36 -4.40 5.49 -5.88
CA THR A 36 -5.65 4.76 -5.69
C THR A 36 -5.37 3.56 -4.82
N THR A 37 -6.30 3.20 -3.97
CA THR A 37 -6.18 1.99 -3.15
C THR A 37 -7.26 0.97 -3.48
N VAL A 38 -6.88 -0.31 -3.37
CA VAL A 38 -7.79 -1.45 -3.45
C VAL A 38 -7.83 -2.12 -2.09
N MET A 39 -8.99 -2.18 -1.45
CA MET A 39 -9.12 -2.67 -0.08
C MET A 39 -10.37 -3.53 0.12
N SER A 40 -10.36 -4.35 1.15
CA SER A 40 -11.44 -5.31 1.45
C SER A 40 -12.46 -4.83 2.49
N ASN A 41 -12.23 -3.69 3.15
CA ASN A 41 -13.07 -3.20 4.22
C ASN A 41 -13.64 -1.81 3.90
N TYR A 42 -14.94 -1.73 3.69
CA TYR A 42 -15.66 -0.48 3.39
C TYR A 42 -15.54 0.58 4.48
N ASN A 43 -15.49 0.19 5.74
CA ASN A 43 -15.44 1.12 6.86
C ASN A 43 -14.15 1.97 6.87
N LYS A 44 -13.13 1.54 6.14
CA LYS A 44 -11.86 2.26 6.01
C LYS A 44 -11.84 3.28 4.86
N ILE A 45 -12.82 3.26 3.96
CA ILE A 45 -12.85 4.14 2.77
C ILE A 45 -12.78 5.62 3.15
N PRO A 46 -13.62 6.15 4.06
CA PRO A 46 -13.57 7.57 4.39
C PRO A 46 -12.21 8.03 4.94
N PHE A 47 -11.52 7.15 5.67
CA PHE A 47 -10.18 7.46 6.18
C PHE A 47 -9.15 7.57 5.06
N VAL A 48 -9.20 6.66 4.10
CA VAL A 48 -8.27 6.62 2.98
C VAL A 48 -8.46 7.81 2.05
N GLU A 49 -9.71 8.21 1.81
CA GLU A 49 -10.04 9.40 1.04
C GLU A 49 -9.56 10.69 1.73
N LYS A 50 -9.76 10.81 3.05
CA LYS A 50 -9.22 11.93 3.84
C LYS A 50 -7.69 12.03 3.77
N LEU A 51 -7.00 10.91 3.61
CA LEU A 51 -5.55 10.86 3.41
C LEU A 51 -5.13 11.26 1.99
N GLY A 52 -6.09 11.50 1.11
CA GLY A 52 -5.86 12.01 -0.23
C GLY A 52 -5.81 10.96 -1.32
N ALA A 53 -6.36 9.75 -1.13
CA ALA A 53 -6.63 8.85 -2.24
C ALA A 53 -7.58 9.51 -3.24
N VAL A 54 -7.26 9.42 -4.52
CA VAL A 54 -8.13 9.93 -5.59
C VAL A 54 -9.28 8.98 -5.89
N GLY A 55 -9.18 7.74 -5.40
CA GLY A 55 -10.25 6.76 -5.45
C GLY A 55 -9.93 5.53 -4.63
N VAL A 56 -10.99 4.84 -4.23
CA VAL A 56 -10.93 3.61 -3.44
C VAL A 56 -11.79 2.55 -4.09
N LEU A 57 -11.23 1.39 -4.34
CA LEU A 57 -11.92 0.25 -4.92
C LEU A 57 -12.06 -0.87 -3.89
N ASN A 58 -13.24 -1.48 -3.84
CA ASN A 58 -13.45 -2.62 -2.98
C ASN A 58 -13.01 -3.91 -3.67
N ARG A 59 -11.97 -4.55 -3.13
CA ARG A 59 -11.42 -5.80 -3.64
C ARG A 59 -12.47 -6.92 -3.82
N LYS A 60 -13.47 -6.98 -2.93
CA LYS A 60 -14.51 -8.01 -2.95
C LYS A 60 -15.44 -7.95 -4.16
N LYS A 61 -15.41 -6.85 -4.92
CA LYS A 61 -16.17 -6.71 -6.18
C LYS A 61 -15.49 -7.35 -7.38
N TYR A 62 -14.24 -7.79 -7.24
CA TYR A 62 -13.42 -8.27 -8.35
C TYR A 62 -13.01 -9.72 -8.14
N GLU A 63 -13.20 -10.53 -9.15
CA GLU A 63 -12.92 -11.96 -9.14
C GLU A 63 -11.50 -12.29 -9.66
N CYS A 64 -10.67 -11.30 -9.88
CA CYS A 64 -9.32 -11.50 -10.43
C CYS A 64 -8.27 -11.87 -9.37
N PHE A 65 -8.60 -11.77 -8.09
CA PHE A 65 -7.66 -12.04 -7.00
C PHE A 65 -7.58 -13.54 -6.72
N GLY A 66 -6.38 -14.00 -6.38
CA GLY A 66 -6.07 -15.40 -6.11
C GLY A 66 -4.78 -15.84 -6.80
N GLN A 67 -4.62 -17.16 -6.94
CA GLN A 67 -3.47 -17.73 -7.63
C GLN A 67 -3.54 -17.47 -9.14
N LEU A 68 -2.37 -17.28 -9.76
CA LEU A 68 -2.26 -17.20 -11.21
C LEU A 68 -2.67 -18.54 -11.82
N PRO A 69 -3.62 -18.59 -12.76
CA PRO A 69 -3.88 -19.79 -13.53
C PRO A 69 -2.65 -20.22 -14.34
N ASP A 70 -2.55 -21.50 -14.62
CA ASP A 70 -1.54 -22.00 -15.55
C ASP A 70 -1.63 -21.24 -16.88
N VAL A 71 -0.52 -20.67 -17.31
CA VAL A 71 -0.44 -19.86 -18.54
C VAL A 71 -0.66 -20.71 -19.79
N GLU A 72 -0.45 -22.02 -19.71
CA GLU A 72 -0.72 -22.99 -20.79
C GLU A 72 -2.22 -23.35 -20.87
N ASP A 73 -2.98 -23.23 -19.80
CA ASP A 73 -4.43 -23.30 -19.84
C ASP A 73 -5.00 -21.99 -20.41
N LYS A 74 -4.99 -21.91 -21.75
CA LYS A 74 -5.40 -20.70 -22.49
C LYS A 74 -6.78 -20.19 -22.10
N LYS A 75 -7.71 -21.09 -21.75
CA LYS A 75 -9.08 -20.72 -21.38
C LYS A 75 -9.10 -20.04 -20.00
N LYS A 76 -8.54 -20.68 -18.98
CA LYS A 76 -8.49 -20.11 -17.62
C LYS A 76 -7.66 -18.84 -17.57
N TYR A 77 -6.54 -18.83 -18.26
CA TYR A 77 -5.68 -17.65 -18.33
C TYR A 77 -6.38 -16.46 -19.02
N SER A 78 -7.07 -16.71 -20.16
CA SER A 78 -7.86 -15.67 -20.85
C SER A 78 -8.97 -15.12 -19.95
N ASP A 79 -9.62 -15.97 -19.17
CA ASP A 79 -10.66 -15.55 -18.22
C ASP A 79 -10.10 -14.71 -17.08
N PHE A 80 -8.96 -15.11 -16.52
CA PHE A 80 -8.22 -14.31 -15.55
C PHE A 80 -7.89 -12.91 -16.09
N ILE A 81 -7.38 -12.82 -17.32
CA ILE A 81 -7.09 -11.54 -17.96
C ILE A 81 -8.34 -10.68 -18.14
N LYS A 82 -9.48 -11.28 -18.53
CA LYS A 82 -10.75 -10.54 -18.62
C LYS A 82 -11.16 -9.95 -17.27
N LYS A 83 -11.05 -10.72 -16.19
CA LYS A 83 -11.36 -10.28 -14.82
C LYS A 83 -10.42 -9.16 -14.38
N CYS A 84 -9.13 -9.26 -14.67
CA CYS A 84 -8.15 -8.20 -14.39
C CYS A 84 -8.47 -6.90 -15.17
N ARG A 85 -8.96 -6.99 -16.40
CA ARG A 85 -9.36 -5.83 -17.20
C ARG A 85 -10.51 -5.05 -16.58
N VAL A 86 -11.45 -5.73 -15.90
CA VAL A 86 -12.55 -5.04 -15.19
C VAL A 86 -11.96 -4.11 -14.10
N LEU A 87 -11.09 -4.63 -13.26
CA LEU A 87 -10.41 -3.83 -12.24
C LEU A 87 -9.56 -2.72 -12.87
N GLY A 88 -8.80 -3.04 -13.92
CA GLY A 88 -7.97 -2.05 -14.64
C GLY A 88 -8.79 -0.92 -15.23
N LYS A 89 -9.98 -1.20 -15.78
CA LYS A 89 -10.89 -0.19 -16.31
C LYS A 89 -11.40 0.76 -15.22
N ASP A 90 -11.73 0.22 -14.05
CA ASP A 90 -12.17 1.06 -12.93
C ASP A 90 -11.04 1.93 -12.39
N ILE A 91 -9.81 1.41 -12.34
CA ILE A 91 -8.63 2.23 -12.04
C ILE A 91 -8.45 3.34 -13.08
N TRP A 92 -8.55 3.05 -14.36
CA TRP A 92 -8.46 4.05 -15.43
C TRP A 92 -9.53 5.15 -15.33
N ASN A 93 -10.74 4.78 -14.96
CA ASN A 93 -11.82 5.77 -14.73
C ASN A 93 -11.45 6.74 -13.60
N ILE A 94 -10.77 6.26 -12.55
CA ILE A 94 -10.32 7.09 -11.43
C ILE A 94 -9.10 7.94 -11.81
N THR A 95 -8.15 7.37 -12.55
CA THR A 95 -6.88 8.02 -12.86
C THR A 95 -6.93 8.92 -14.10
N GLY A 96 -8.07 9.03 -14.76
CA GLY A 96 -8.20 9.76 -16.03
C GLY A 96 -7.48 9.05 -17.18
N LYS A 97 -7.62 7.73 -17.28
CA LYS A 97 -7.01 6.85 -18.29
C LYS A 97 -5.47 6.78 -18.26
N LYS A 98 -4.89 7.07 -17.10
CA LYS A 98 -3.45 6.88 -16.89
C LYS A 98 -3.19 5.48 -16.32
N ASP A 99 -2.17 4.84 -16.85
CA ASP A 99 -1.70 3.55 -16.35
C ASP A 99 -0.99 3.68 -15.00
N VAL A 100 -0.94 2.59 -14.26
CA VAL A 100 -0.35 2.54 -12.94
C VAL A 100 1.17 2.45 -13.04
N ASP A 101 1.89 3.47 -12.58
CA ASP A 101 3.35 3.51 -12.57
C ASP A 101 3.95 2.54 -11.56
N ILE A 102 3.38 2.52 -10.35
CA ILE A 102 3.87 1.74 -9.23
C ILE A 102 2.68 1.08 -8.51
N VAL A 103 2.81 -0.21 -8.27
CA VAL A 103 1.92 -0.96 -7.38
C VAL A 103 2.66 -1.27 -6.09
N PHE A 104 2.14 -0.83 -4.97
CA PHE A 104 2.65 -1.17 -3.65
C PHE A 104 1.93 -2.43 -3.14
N GLU A 105 2.63 -3.55 -3.20
CA GLU A 105 2.10 -4.88 -2.91
C GLU A 105 2.37 -5.26 -1.45
N HIS A 106 1.32 -5.57 -0.71
CA HIS A 106 1.40 -5.94 0.70
C HIS A 106 0.87 -7.36 0.99
N PRO A 107 -0.28 -7.81 0.44
CA PRO A 107 -0.79 -9.13 0.74
C PRO A 107 0.10 -10.27 0.24
N GLY A 108 0.73 -10.13 -0.91
CA GLY A 108 1.58 -11.16 -1.51
C GLY A 108 0.80 -12.13 -2.39
N GLU A 109 0.85 -13.42 -2.08
CA GLU A 109 0.43 -14.51 -2.96
C GLU A 109 -0.95 -14.31 -3.61
N SER A 110 -1.93 -13.84 -2.86
CA SER A 110 -3.31 -13.70 -3.35
C SER A 110 -3.55 -12.49 -4.27
N THR A 111 -2.63 -11.52 -4.33
CA THR A 111 -2.81 -10.27 -5.09
C THR A 111 -1.68 -9.99 -6.07
N PHE A 112 -0.54 -10.62 -5.88
CA PHE A 112 0.66 -10.37 -6.67
C PHE A 112 0.47 -10.59 -8.19
N PRO A 113 -0.23 -11.64 -8.69
CA PRO A 113 -0.46 -11.80 -10.11
C PRO A 113 -1.21 -10.62 -10.72
N VAL A 114 -2.20 -10.10 -10.00
CA VAL A 114 -2.99 -8.93 -10.42
C VAL A 114 -2.16 -7.67 -10.40
N SER A 115 -1.32 -7.49 -9.38
CA SER A 115 -0.38 -6.37 -9.26
C SER A 115 0.60 -6.33 -10.43
N CYS A 116 1.13 -7.49 -10.81
CA CYS A 116 1.99 -7.64 -11.99
C CYS A 116 1.25 -7.33 -13.31
N TYR A 117 -0.04 -7.69 -13.39
CA TYR A 117 -0.85 -7.37 -14.55
C TYR A 117 -1.10 -5.86 -14.66
N LEU A 118 -1.53 -5.20 -13.58
CA LEU A 118 -2.00 -3.81 -13.56
C LEU A 118 -0.90 -2.78 -13.77
N VAL A 119 0.30 -3.03 -13.26
CA VAL A 119 1.40 -2.07 -13.44
C VAL A 119 1.74 -1.91 -14.91
N LYS A 120 1.97 -0.67 -15.36
CA LYS A 120 2.26 -0.36 -16.76
C LYS A 120 3.53 -1.01 -17.29
N THR A 121 3.72 -1.00 -18.60
CA THR A 121 5.01 -1.32 -19.21
C THR A 121 6.11 -0.41 -18.65
N GLY A 122 7.24 -0.99 -18.23
CA GLY A 122 8.34 -0.27 -17.55
C GLY A 122 8.04 0.15 -16.11
N GLY A 123 6.83 -0.12 -15.60
CA GLY A 123 6.46 0.18 -14.22
C GLY A 123 7.02 -0.79 -13.19
N MET A 124 6.67 -0.61 -11.92
CA MET A 124 7.27 -1.34 -10.81
C MET A 124 6.23 -1.87 -9.83
N VAL A 125 6.38 -3.11 -9.41
CA VAL A 125 5.69 -3.67 -8.23
C VAL A 125 6.67 -3.64 -7.07
N VAL A 126 6.32 -2.94 -6.00
CA VAL A 126 7.13 -2.88 -4.76
C VAL A 126 6.49 -3.78 -3.72
N ILE A 127 7.23 -4.76 -3.22
CA ILE A 127 6.77 -5.75 -2.24
C ILE A 127 7.36 -5.42 -0.88
N CYS A 128 6.52 -5.29 0.14
CA CYS A 128 6.97 -5.05 1.52
C CYS A 128 6.48 -6.10 2.52
N ALA A 129 5.61 -7.02 2.12
CA ALA A 129 5.05 -8.06 2.98
C ALA A 129 4.45 -9.20 2.14
N GLY A 130 4.01 -10.27 2.82
CA GLY A 130 3.40 -11.44 2.21
C GLY A 130 2.36 -12.08 3.15
N THR A 131 1.39 -11.27 3.61
CA THR A 131 0.41 -11.73 4.64
C THR A 131 -0.52 -12.84 4.15
N SER A 132 -0.68 -13.03 2.84
CA SER A 132 -1.48 -14.12 2.26
C SER A 132 -0.64 -15.29 1.74
N GLY A 133 0.67 -15.24 1.91
CA GLY A 133 1.61 -16.27 1.46
C GLY A 133 2.82 -15.68 0.74
N TYR A 134 3.87 -16.49 0.63
CA TYR A 134 5.18 -16.10 0.11
C TYR A 134 5.49 -16.67 -1.28
N ASN A 135 4.64 -17.57 -1.80
CA ASN A 135 4.84 -18.16 -3.13
C ASN A 135 4.28 -17.23 -4.22
N LEU A 136 5.10 -16.29 -4.64
CA LEU A 136 4.70 -15.29 -5.63
C LEU A 136 4.82 -15.84 -7.04
N THR A 137 3.71 -15.92 -7.75
CA THR A 137 3.65 -16.38 -9.14
C THR A 137 3.29 -15.24 -10.08
N MET A 138 3.91 -15.22 -11.26
CA MET A 138 3.62 -14.26 -12.31
C MET A 138 3.91 -14.84 -13.69
N ASP A 139 3.32 -14.24 -14.70
CA ASP A 139 3.69 -14.49 -16.08
C ASP A 139 5.03 -13.82 -16.41
N ALA A 140 6.07 -14.62 -16.66
CA ALA A 140 7.41 -14.11 -16.93
C ALA A 140 7.48 -13.15 -18.12
N ARG A 141 6.52 -13.25 -19.06
CA ARG A 141 6.42 -12.32 -20.20
C ARG A 141 6.26 -10.87 -19.78
N TYR A 142 5.73 -10.60 -18.59
CA TYR A 142 5.64 -9.24 -18.07
C TYR A 142 7.01 -8.65 -17.74
N ILE A 143 7.96 -9.47 -17.30
CA ILE A 143 9.31 -9.00 -16.98
C ILE A 143 10.05 -8.60 -18.24
N TRP A 144 10.20 -9.51 -19.21
CA TRP A 144 11.06 -9.24 -20.37
C TRP A 144 10.32 -8.53 -21.52
N MET A 145 9.08 -8.93 -21.88
CA MET A 145 8.35 -8.26 -22.97
C MET A 145 7.80 -6.90 -22.55
N ARG A 146 7.37 -6.75 -21.30
CA ARG A 146 6.77 -5.52 -20.76
C ARG A 146 7.73 -4.72 -19.89
N GLN A 147 8.97 -5.21 -19.73
CA GLN A 147 10.03 -4.53 -18.96
C GLN A 147 9.59 -4.09 -17.57
N LYS A 148 8.64 -4.83 -16.95
CA LYS A 148 8.15 -4.53 -15.62
C LYS A 148 9.20 -4.92 -14.59
N ARG A 149 9.23 -4.22 -13.47
CA ARG A 149 10.20 -4.43 -12.40
C ARG A 149 9.52 -4.91 -11.15
N ILE A 150 10.20 -5.75 -10.38
CA ILE A 150 9.78 -6.20 -9.06
C ILE A 150 10.88 -5.78 -8.09
N GLN A 151 10.51 -5.07 -7.03
CA GLN A 151 11.44 -4.55 -6.05
C GLN A 151 10.96 -4.90 -4.65
N GLY A 152 11.81 -5.58 -3.88
CA GLY A 152 11.61 -5.76 -2.44
C GLY A 152 11.87 -4.46 -1.68
N SER A 153 11.08 -4.21 -0.66
CA SER A 153 11.28 -3.12 0.29
C SER A 153 11.26 -3.69 1.71
N HIS A 154 12.34 -3.51 2.45
CA HIS A 154 12.49 -4.05 3.79
C HIS A 154 13.19 -3.05 4.69
N PHE A 155 12.57 -2.75 5.82
CA PHE A 155 13.03 -1.87 6.88
C PHE A 155 13.56 -0.50 6.42
N ALA A 156 13.98 0.26 7.38
CA ALA A 156 14.70 1.52 7.22
C ALA A 156 15.96 1.47 8.10
N ASN A 157 17.01 2.14 7.68
CA ASN A 157 18.15 2.35 8.54
C ASN A 157 17.85 3.45 9.57
N LEU A 158 18.75 3.62 10.56
CA LEU A 158 18.56 4.59 11.65
C LEU A 158 18.39 6.02 11.14
N TYR A 159 19.12 6.40 10.10
CA TYR A 159 19.00 7.72 9.49
C TYR A 159 17.61 7.96 8.89
N GLN A 160 17.09 6.99 8.14
CA GLN A 160 15.74 7.07 7.57
C GLN A 160 14.65 7.08 8.65
N ALA A 161 14.83 6.30 9.72
CA ALA A 161 13.91 6.28 10.85
C ALA A 161 13.88 7.65 11.55
N ASN A 162 15.03 8.27 11.78
CA ASN A 162 15.12 9.61 12.35
C ASN A 162 14.46 10.66 11.44
N GLN A 163 14.68 10.60 10.13
CA GLN A 163 14.00 11.51 9.20
C GLN A 163 12.48 11.35 9.22
N ALA A 164 11.98 10.12 9.26
CA ALA A 164 10.55 9.88 9.39
C ALA A 164 9.99 10.43 10.71
N ASN A 165 10.74 10.30 11.81
CA ASN A 165 10.37 10.87 13.10
C ASN A 165 10.34 12.42 13.06
N GLU A 166 11.33 13.06 12.47
CA GLU A 166 11.33 14.52 12.26
C GLU A 166 10.10 14.98 11.45
N MET A 167 9.74 14.25 10.42
CA MET A 167 8.55 14.57 9.63
C MET A 167 7.26 14.44 10.45
N MET A 168 7.17 13.47 11.36
CA MET A 168 6.05 13.34 12.29
C MET A 168 6.00 14.52 13.27
N ILE A 169 7.17 14.92 13.84
CA ILE A 169 7.28 16.06 14.74
C ILE A 169 6.84 17.36 14.04
N GLN A 170 7.24 17.54 12.79
CA GLN A 170 6.84 18.68 11.94
C GLN A 170 5.40 18.59 11.44
N LYS A 171 4.66 17.55 11.78
CA LYS A 171 3.27 17.27 11.34
C LYS A 171 3.11 17.12 9.82
N LEU A 172 4.18 16.79 9.12
CA LEU A 172 4.16 16.49 7.68
C LEU A 172 3.61 15.11 7.39
N ILE A 173 3.75 14.17 8.33
CA ILE A 173 3.19 12.82 8.29
C ILE A 173 2.29 12.62 9.50
N ASN A 174 1.10 12.06 9.27
CA ASN A 174 0.25 11.57 10.33
C ASN A 174 0.54 10.08 10.56
N PRO A 175 0.98 9.64 11.76
CA PRO A 175 1.23 8.24 12.06
C PRO A 175 -0.04 7.38 12.06
N LEU A 176 -1.22 7.97 11.84
CA LEU A 176 -2.52 7.30 11.86
C LEU A 176 -2.77 6.55 13.17
N MET A 177 -2.37 7.14 14.27
CA MET A 177 -2.55 6.54 15.58
C MET A 177 -4.05 6.49 15.93
N SER A 178 -4.56 5.29 16.16
CA SER A 178 -5.97 5.06 16.48
C SER A 178 -6.19 4.85 17.98
N GLU A 179 -5.28 4.15 18.61
CA GLU A 179 -5.38 3.79 20.03
C GLU A 179 -4.00 3.88 20.68
N CYS A 180 -3.98 4.28 21.94
CA CYS A 180 -2.77 4.36 22.73
C CYS A 180 -2.95 3.62 24.06
N PHE A 181 -1.96 2.86 24.45
CA PHE A 181 -1.98 1.99 25.61
C PHE A 181 -0.82 2.33 26.57
N GLN A 182 -1.03 2.12 27.84
CA GLN A 182 0.06 2.11 28.81
C GLN A 182 0.89 0.84 28.66
N TRP A 183 2.09 0.83 29.23
CA TRP A 183 3.01 -0.29 29.09
C TRP A 183 2.44 -1.63 29.58
N ASP A 184 1.73 -1.63 30.69
CA ASP A 184 1.08 -2.80 31.29
C ASP A 184 -0.12 -3.32 30.47
N GLN A 185 -0.66 -2.51 29.58
CA GLN A 185 -1.78 -2.85 28.69
C GLN A 185 -1.36 -3.52 27.39
N ILE A 186 -0.06 -3.72 27.13
CA ILE A 186 0.44 -4.34 25.90
C ILE A 186 -0.18 -5.72 25.63
N PRO A 187 -0.31 -6.66 26.59
CA PRO A 187 -0.95 -7.94 26.34
C PRO A 187 -2.41 -7.81 25.89
N PHE A 188 -3.14 -6.86 26.43
CA PHE A 188 -4.51 -6.56 26.03
C PHE A 188 -4.55 -5.99 24.58
N ALA A 189 -3.63 -5.09 24.24
CA ALA A 189 -3.51 -4.56 22.88
C ALA A 189 -3.26 -5.66 21.85
N HIS A 190 -2.38 -6.62 22.15
CA HIS A 190 -2.13 -7.78 21.29
C HIS A 190 -3.37 -8.67 21.13
N THR A 191 -4.09 -8.95 22.21
CA THR A 191 -5.34 -9.72 22.14
C THR A 191 -6.39 -9.02 21.28
N LYS A 192 -6.52 -7.71 21.44
CA LYS A 192 -7.42 -6.88 20.65
C LYS A 192 -7.06 -6.90 19.14
N MET A 193 -5.76 -6.85 18.83
CA MET A 193 -5.26 -6.95 17.46
C MET A 193 -5.55 -8.33 16.87
N MET A 194 -5.26 -9.40 17.58
CA MET A 194 -5.50 -10.78 17.16
C MET A 194 -6.98 -11.03 16.84
N ASN A 195 -7.88 -10.43 17.61
CA ASN A 195 -9.32 -10.56 17.44
C ASN A 195 -9.93 -9.54 16.43
N ASN A 196 -9.10 -8.73 15.74
CA ASN A 196 -9.56 -7.64 14.86
C ASN A 196 -10.53 -6.64 15.53
N GLN A 197 -10.38 -6.41 16.82
CA GLN A 197 -11.20 -5.50 17.63
C GLN A 197 -10.60 -4.09 17.76
N HIS A 198 -9.44 -3.86 17.16
CA HIS A 198 -8.79 -2.56 17.15
C HIS A 198 -9.46 -1.58 16.18
N LEU A 199 -9.40 -0.30 16.48
CA LEU A 199 -9.82 0.76 15.57
C LEU A 199 -8.92 0.81 14.32
N PRO A 200 -9.43 1.32 13.17
CA PRO A 200 -8.59 1.54 12.00
C PRO A 200 -7.44 2.51 12.30
N GLY A 201 -6.22 2.08 12.02
CA GLY A 201 -4.99 2.86 12.26
C GLY A 201 -3.94 2.06 13.00
N ASN A 202 -2.91 2.73 13.46
CA ASN A 202 -1.82 2.14 14.22
C ASN A 202 -2.09 2.22 15.72
N MET A 203 -1.81 1.13 16.42
CA MET A 203 -1.80 1.13 17.89
C MET A 203 -0.40 1.48 18.40
N ALA A 204 -0.33 2.23 19.49
CA ALA A 204 0.93 2.62 20.11
C ALA A 204 0.90 2.31 21.61
N ALA A 205 2.06 1.96 22.18
CA ALA A 205 2.26 1.89 23.61
C ALA A 205 3.13 3.07 24.08
N LEU A 206 2.76 3.67 25.20
CA LEU A 206 3.54 4.73 25.83
C LEU A 206 4.70 4.12 26.63
N VAL A 207 5.92 4.32 26.13
CA VAL A 207 7.15 3.92 26.81
C VAL A 207 7.73 5.15 27.52
N GLN A 208 7.57 5.22 28.84
CA GLN A 208 8.02 6.34 29.67
C GLN A 208 7.45 7.72 29.25
N ALA A 209 6.43 7.75 28.39
CA ALA A 209 5.76 8.97 27.98
C ALA A 209 4.48 9.19 28.82
N LYS A 210 4.26 10.40 29.27
CA LYS A 210 3.08 10.73 30.10
C LYS A 210 1.80 10.89 29.27
N LYS A 211 1.94 11.26 28.00
CA LYS A 211 0.81 11.49 27.08
C LYS A 211 1.22 11.29 25.63
N THR A 212 0.25 11.12 24.77
CA THR A 212 0.46 11.09 23.32
C THR A 212 0.89 12.45 22.80
N GLY A 213 1.90 12.49 21.92
CA GLY A 213 2.36 13.73 21.29
C GLY A 213 1.55 14.14 20.06
N MET A 214 0.83 13.20 19.42
CA MET A 214 0.05 13.41 18.19
C MET A 214 -1.43 13.11 18.45
N LYS A 215 -2.29 13.78 17.66
CA LYS A 215 -3.73 13.52 17.70
C LYS A 215 -4.07 12.17 17.09
N SER A 216 -5.07 11.51 17.65
CA SER A 216 -5.65 10.31 17.06
C SER A 216 -6.39 10.61 15.76
N LEU A 217 -6.66 9.57 14.94
CA LEU A 217 -7.48 9.73 13.73
C LEU A 217 -8.86 10.32 14.00
N ASN A 218 -9.43 10.06 15.17
CA ASN A 218 -10.74 10.55 15.56
C ASN A 218 -10.77 12.07 15.84
N GLU A 219 -9.61 12.68 16.08
CA GLU A 219 -9.44 14.11 16.34
C GLU A 219 -9.09 14.90 15.08
N LEU A 220 -8.87 14.23 13.95
CA LEU A 220 -8.69 14.84 12.64
C LEU A 220 -10.08 15.15 12.04
N LYS A 221 -10.75 16.14 12.56
CA LYS A 221 -11.97 16.70 11.98
C LYS A 221 -11.66 17.73 10.91
#